data_938c3fbdbf3fd3245aa9a3a72aaecba9
#
_entry.id   938c3fbdbf3fd3245aa9a3a72aaecba9
#
_cell.length_a   1.000
_cell.length_b   1.000
_cell.length_c   1.000
_cell.angle_alpha   90.00
_cell.angle_beta   90.00
_cell.angle_gamma   90.00
#
_symmetry.space_group_name_H-M   'P 1'
#
loop_
_entity.id
_entity.type
_entity.pdbx_description
1 polymer ?
#
loop_
_entity_poly.entity_id
_entity_poly.type
_entity_poly.pdbx_seq_one_letter_code
_entity_poly.pdbx_strand_id
1 'polypeptide(L)'
;MEPRVSVFGPYRGVVDSVHDGDTVNVKLDIGFDLTVYTRVRVFGINAPELSTDAGKAARDFAKTLLPVGTAVTVLSHGWDKYGGRIDGEISYGTPPADFAATMLTAGQAVIYP
;
A
#
# COMPACT_ATOMS: atom_id res chain seq x y z
N MET A 1 9.69 -2.85 -31.08
CA MET A 1 9.75 -2.19 -29.78
C MET A 1 9.31 -3.15 -28.68
N GLU A 2 10.11 -3.27 -27.67
CA GLU A 2 9.75 -4.15 -26.56
C GLU A 2 8.62 -3.56 -25.73
N PRO A 3 7.70 -4.39 -25.22
CA PRO A 3 6.68 -3.88 -24.32
C PRO A 3 7.31 -3.39 -23.02
N ARG A 4 6.76 -2.31 -22.48
CA ARG A 4 7.18 -1.82 -21.18
C ARG A 4 6.76 -2.79 -20.08
N VAL A 5 7.68 -3.00 -19.14
CA VAL A 5 7.33 -3.66 -17.89
C VAL A 5 6.54 -2.66 -17.05
N SER A 6 5.29 -3.00 -16.71
CA SER A 6 4.40 -2.13 -15.96
C SER A 6 4.30 -2.50 -14.48
N VAL A 7 4.92 -3.61 -14.08
CA VAL A 7 4.88 -4.12 -12.71
C VAL A 7 6.30 -4.45 -12.27
N PHE A 8 6.69 -4.01 -11.08
CA PHE A 8 8.04 -4.15 -10.54
C PHE A 8 8.02 -4.75 -9.14
N GLY A 9 9.01 -5.57 -8.84
CA GLY A 9 9.13 -6.27 -7.56
C GLY A 9 8.65 -7.70 -7.66
N PRO A 10 8.09 -8.28 -6.58
CA PRO A 10 7.81 -7.62 -5.30
C PRO A 10 9.07 -7.24 -4.52
N TYR A 11 9.01 -6.10 -3.84
CA TYR A 11 10.07 -5.63 -2.96
C TYR A 11 9.70 -5.89 -1.51
N ARG A 12 10.66 -6.34 -0.71
CA ARG A 12 10.48 -6.45 0.74
C ARG A 12 10.67 -5.09 1.39
N GLY A 13 9.94 -4.86 2.45
CA GLY A 13 10.06 -3.62 3.20
C GLY A 13 9.38 -3.68 4.54
N VAL A 14 9.28 -2.52 5.17
CA VAL A 14 8.58 -2.36 6.45
C VAL A 14 7.68 -1.14 6.38
N VAL A 15 6.60 -1.19 7.15
CA VAL A 15 5.68 -0.06 7.28
C VAL A 15 6.34 1.04 8.09
N ASP A 16 6.38 2.24 7.53
CA ASP A 16 6.81 3.44 8.25
C ASP A 16 5.63 4.09 8.97
N SER A 17 4.50 4.25 8.26
CA SER A 17 3.25 4.75 8.85
C SER A 17 2.09 4.51 7.88
N VAL A 18 0.88 4.48 8.42
CA VAL A 18 -0.34 4.49 7.63
C VAL A 18 -0.85 5.93 7.55
N HIS A 19 -1.02 6.45 6.33
CA HIS A 19 -1.56 7.79 6.11
C HIS A 19 -3.10 7.78 6.20
N ASP A 20 -3.73 6.88 5.45
CA ASP A 20 -5.18 6.64 5.47
C ASP A 20 -5.47 5.22 5.00
N GLY A 21 -6.76 4.90 4.77
CA GLY A 21 -7.19 3.54 4.45
C GLY A 21 -6.68 2.99 3.11
N ASP A 22 -6.13 3.80 2.23
CA ASP A 22 -5.61 3.38 0.93
C ASP A 22 -4.21 3.92 0.62
N THR A 23 -3.53 4.49 1.61
CA THR A 23 -2.20 5.08 1.42
C THR A 23 -1.29 4.77 2.61
N VAL A 24 -0.15 4.13 2.32
CA VAL A 24 0.78 3.62 3.34
C VAL A 24 2.19 4.10 2.99
N ASN A 25 2.88 4.64 3.99
CA ASN A 25 4.29 5.02 3.85
C ASN A 25 5.15 3.82 4.23
N VAL A 26 6.11 3.47 3.37
CA VAL A 26 6.94 2.28 3.52
C VAL A 26 8.43 2.61 3.28
N LYS A 27 9.28 1.73 3.81
CA LYS A 27 10.70 1.69 3.50
C LYS A 27 10.92 0.39 2.74
N LEU A 28 11.36 0.48 1.48
CA LEU A 28 11.56 -0.68 0.61
C LEU A 28 13.03 -0.98 0.41
N ASP A 29 13.40 -2.25 0.55
CA ASP A 29 14.70 -2.77 0.16
C ASP A 29 14.64 -3.09 -1.34
N ILE A 30 15.35 -2.31 -2.14
CA ILE A 30 15.38 -2.50 -3.59
C ILE A 30 16.66 -3.19 -4.07
N GLY A 31 17.44 -3.72 -3.13
CA GLY A 31 18.73 -4.36 -3.42
C GLY A 31 19.89 -3.36 -3.42
N PHE A 32 21.10 -3.89 -3.58
CA PHE A 32 22.34 -3.09 -3.61
C PHE A 32 22.53 -2.20 -2.38
N ASP A 33 22.03 -2.63 -1.21
CA ASP A 33 22.02 -1.85 0.03
C ASP A 33 21.26 -0.51 -0.09
N LEU A 34 20.32 -0.42 -1.03
CA LEU A 34 19.50 0.76 -1.23
C LEU A 34 18.14 0.60 -0.60
N THR A 35 17.76 1.58 0.21
CA THR A 35 16.43 1.68 0.81
C THR A 35 15.70 2.88 0.22
N VAL A 36 14.48 2.64 -0.25
CA VAL A 36 13.62 3.69 -0.78
C VAL A 36 12.50 3.98 0.22
N TYR A 37 12.36 5.24 0.60
CA TYR A 37 11.26 5.72 1.42
C TYR A 37 10.21 6.26 0.47
N THR A 38 9.05 5.63 0.43
CA THR A 38 8.01 6.04 -0.51
C THR A 38 6.62 5.88 0.08
N ARG A 39 5.68 6.63 -0.49
CA ARG A 39 4.27 6.47 -0.22
C ARG A 39 3.69 5.53 -1.27
N VAL A 40 2.91 4.55 -0.81
CA VAL A 40 2.20 3.61 -1.69
C VAL A 40 0.71 3.95 -1.66
N ARG A 41 0.18 4.31 -2.81
CA ARG A 41 -1.26 4.35 -3.05
C ARG A 41 -1.69 2.93 -3.38
N VAL A 42 -2.51 2.33 -2.53
CA VAL A 42 -2.87 0.93 -2.68
C VAL A 42 -3.75 0.75 -3.91
N PHE A 43 -3.28 -0.12 -4.82
CA PHE A 43 -3.90 -0.34 -6.12
C PHE A 43 -5.25 -1.03 -5.97
N GLY A 44 -6.22 -0.55 -6.75
CA GLY A 44 -7.53 -1.21 -6.89
C GLY A 44 -8.57 -0.90 -5.84
N ILE A 45 -8.25 -0.08 -4.84
CA ILE A 45 -9.22 0.31 -3.81
C ILE A 45 -9.28 1.82 -3.63
N ASN A 46 -10.37 2.27 -3.04
CA ASN A 46 -10.54 3.65 -2.62
C ASN A 46 -11.18 3.67 -1.24
N ALA A 47 -10.51 4.28 -0.27
CA ALA A 47 -11.03 4.45 1.07
C ALA A 47 -11.81 5.77 1.17
N PRO A 48 -12.72 5.92 2.16
CA PRO A 48 -13.38 7.19 2.39
C PRO A 48 -12.39 8.31 2.72
N GLU A 49 -12.78 9.53 2.41
CA GLU A 49 -11.99 10.74 2.71
C GLU A 49 -11.63 10.81 4.19
N LEU A 50 -10.36 11.11 4.49
CA LEU A 50 -9.84 11.15 5.86
C LEU A 50 -10.54 12.19 6.73
N SER A 51 -11.12 13.22 6.12
CA SER A 51 -11.90 14.25 6.83
C SER A 51 -13.23 13.73 7.40
N THR A 52 -13.67 12.55 6.96
CA THR A 52 -14.94 11.94 7.42
C THR A 52 -14.68 10.95 8.56
N ASP A 53 -15.73 10.65 9.33
CA ASP A 53 -15.66 9.61 10.36
C ASP A 53 -15.35 8.24 9.77
N ALA A 54 -15.95 7.92 8.62
CA ALA A 54 -15.68 6.67 7.90
C ALA A 54 -14.21 6.58 7.45
N GLY A 55 -13.63 7.69 7.00
CA GLY A 55 -12.23 7.75 6.60
C GLY A 55 -11.28 7.56 7.77
N LYS A 56 -11.60 8.14 8.92
CA LYS A 56 -10.81 7.94 10.16
C LYS A 56 -10.91 6.51 10.65
N ALA A 57 -12.08 5.89 10.58
CA ALA A 57 -12.28 4.48 10.93
C ALA A 57 -11.49 3.57 10.00
N ALA A 58 -11.49 3.82 8.69
CA ALA A 58 -10.71 3.06 7.73
C ALA A 58 -9.20 3.18 7.99
N ARG A 59 -8.72 4.39 8.28
CA ARG A 59 -7.31 4.62 8.68
C ARG A 59 -6.96 3.82 9.93
N ASP A 60 -7.79 3.89 10.95
CA ASP A 60 -7.52 3.22 12.23
C ASP A 60 -7.53 1.70 12.07
N PHE A 61 -8.45 1.17 11.26
CA PHE A 61 -8.47 -0.25 10.90
C PHE A 61 -7.19 -0.64 10.17
N ALA A 62 -6.76 0.14 9.18
CA ALA A 62 -5.52 -0.11 8.46
C ALA A 62 -4.31 -0.12 9.39
N LYS A 63 -4.28 0.76 10.40
CA LYS A 63 -3.22 0.79 11.40
C LYS A 63 -3.17 -0.47 12.25
N THR A 64 -4.31 -1.13 12.49
CA THR A 64 -4.33 -2.40 13.22
C THR A 64 -3.74 -3.54 12.39
N LEU A 65 -3.90 -3.49 11.07
CA LEU A 65 -3.32 -4.47 10.14
C LEU A 65 -1.82 -4.25 9.93
N LEU A 66 -1.41 -2.99 9.86
CA LEU A 66 -0.06 -2.56 9.49
C LEU A 66 0.54 -1.63 10.55
N PRO A 67 0.81 -2.15 11.78
CA PRO A 67 1.56 -1.37 12.76
C PRO A 67 2.93 -0.94 12.21
N VAL A 68 3.48 0.15 12.73
CA VAL A 68 4.83 0.60 12.37
C VAL A 68 5.83 -0.54 12.55
N GLY A 69 6.67 -0.76 11.53
CA GLY A 69 7.66 -1.84 11.53
C GLY A 69 7.16 -3.17 11.01
N THR A 70 5.87 -3.29 10.65
CA THR A 70 5.34 -4.52 10.06
C THR A 70 6.08 -4.85 8.76
N ALA A 71 6.54 -6.10 8.63
CA ALA A 71 7.15 -6.59 7.40
C ALA A 71 6.08 -6.73 6.32
N VAL A 72 6.38 -6.19 5.14
CA VAL A 72 5.49 -6.21 3.99
C VAL A 72 6.25 -6.57 2.72
N THR A 73 5.52 -6.98 1.69
CA THR A 73 6.02 -6.99 0.32
C THR A 73 5.14 -6.07 -0.52
N VAL A 74 5.77 -5.35 -1.44
CA VAL A 74 5.09 -4.38 -2.30
C VAL A 74 5.37 -4.72 -3.76
N LEU A 75 4.30 -4.94 -4.51
CA LEU A 75 4.36 -5.08 -5.96
C LEU A 75 4.03 -3.71 -6.56
N SER A 76 5.00 -3.09 -7.22
CA SER A 76 4.85 -1.73 -7.72
C SER A 76 4.25 -1.72 -9.12
N HIS A 77 3.25 -0.86 -9.32
CA HIS A 77 2.68 -0.53 -10.64
C HIS A 77 3.27 0.76 -11.21
N GLY A 78 4.34 1.28 -10.60
CA GLY A 78 5.01 2.49 -11.04
C GLY A 78 4.47 3.74 -10.36
N TRP A 79 4.93 4.89 -10.84
CA TRP A 79 4.53 6.17 -10.28
C TRP A 79 3.04 6.43 -10.49
N ASP A 80 2.40 6.95 -9.43
CA ASP A 80 1.04 7.49 -9.53
C ASP A 80 1.01 8.63 -10.56
N LYS A 81 -0.10 8.77 -11.26
CA LYS A 81 -0.26 9.77 -12.32
C LYS A 81 -0.05 11.21 -11.83
N TYR A 82 -0.19 11.45 -10.53
CA TYR A 82 0.06 12.76 -9.93
C TYR A 82 1.48 12.92 -9.37
N GLY A 83 2.30 11.86 -9.42
CA GLY A 83 3.65 11.85 -8.88
C GLY A 83 3.71 11.76 -7.37
N GLY A 84 4.92 11.70 -6.83
CA GLY A 84 5.18 11.73 -5.38
C GLY A 84 4.86 10.45 -4.62
N ARG A 85 4.28 9.46 -5.28
CA ARG A 85 3.96 8.15 -4.69
C ARG A 85 3.88 7.11 -5.79
N ILE A 86 3.97 5.84 -5.41
CA ILE A 86 3.77 4.73 -6.34
C ILE A 86 2.39 4.12 -6.13
N ASP A 87 1.83 3.54 -7.19
CA ASP A 87 0.67 2.67 -7.09
C ASP A 87 1.18 1.26 -6.85
N GLY A 88 0.63 0.55 -5.86
CA GLY A 88 1.17 -0.76 -5.52
C GLY A 88 0.22 -1.66 -4.77
N GLU A 89 0.58 -2.94 -4.73
CA GLU A 89 -0.12 -3.98 -3.97
C GLU A 89 0.73 -4.34 -2.78
N ILE A 90 0.13 -4.36 -1.58
CA ILE A 90 0.81 -4.65 -0.33
C ILE A 90 0.32 -5.99 0.19
N SER A 91 1.27 -6.89 0.48
CA SER A 91 1.03 -8.16 1.17
C SER A 91 1.70 -8.13 2.53
N TYR A 92 1.07 -8.73 3.54
CA TYR A 92 1.55 -8.77 4.91
C TYR A 92 1.15 -10.07 5.60
N GLY A 93 1.82 -10.40 6.67
CA GLY A 93 1.46 -11.54 7.52
C GLY A 93 1.99 -12.88 7.04
N THR A 94 1.74 -13.92 7.87
CA THR A 94 2.14 -15.30 7.60
C THR A 94 0.98 -16.23 7.93
N PRO A 95 0.32 -16.87 6.93
CA PRO A 95 0.57 -16.74 5.49
C PRO A 95 0.24 -15.34 4.96
N PRO A 96 0.81 -14.93 3.82
CA PRO A 96 0.58 -13.59 3.31
C PRO A 96 -0.88 -13.31 2.99
N ALA A 97 -1.35 -12.13 3.39
CA ALA A 97 -2.66 -11.60 3.05
C ALA A 97 -2.50 -10.35 2.20
N ASP A 98 -3.42 -10.14 1.27
CA ASP A 98 -3.46 -8.93 0.46
C ASP A 98 -4.17 -7.82 1.24
N PHE A 99 -3.49 -6.68 1.44
CA PHE A 99 -4.03 -5.57 2.21
C PHE A 99 -5.32 -5.02 1.58
N ALA A 100 -5.33 -4.83 0.26
CA ALA A 100 -6.52 -4.31 -0.44
C ALA A 100 -7.72 -5.24 -0.25
N ALA A 101 -7.52 -6.56 -0.40
CA ALA A 101 -8.58 -7.53 -0.21
C ALA A 101 -9.14 -7.51 1.22
N THR A 102 -8.26 -7.36 2.21
CA THR A 102 -8.68 -7.28 3.62
C THR A 102 -9.51 -6.02 3.88
N MET A 103 -9.10 -4.88 3.33
CA MET A 103 -9.85 -3.64 3.47
C MET A 103 -11.23 -3.73 2.81
N LEU A 104 -11.32 -4.34 1.63
CA LEU A 104 -12.61 -4.56 0.93
C LEU A 104 -13.52 -5.50 1.73
N THR A 105 -13.00 -6.61 2.20
CA THR A 105 -13.78 -7.59 2.97
C THR A 105 -14.31 -7.00 4.27
N ALA A 106 -13.53 -6.13 4.91
CA ALA A 106 -13.93 -5.45 6.14
C ALA A 106 -14.89 -4.28 5.90
N GLY A 107 -15.21 -3.96 4.65
CA GLY A 107 -16.09 -2.83 4.33
C GLY A 107 -15.46 -1.46 4.55
N GLN A 108 -14.12 -1.40 4.64
CA GLN A 108 -13.38 -0.16 4.90
C GLN A 108 -12.93 0.55 3.63
N ALA A 109 -13.11 -0.07 2.48
CA ALA A 109 -12.79 0.49 1.18
C ALA A 109 -13.72 -0.09 0.12
N VAL A 110 -13.77 0.56 -1.03
CA VAL A 110 -14.52 0.11 -2.21
C VAL A 110 -13.54 -0.15 -3.36
N ILE A 111 -13.99 -0.94 -4.33
CA ILE A 111 -13.19 -1.20 -5.55
C ILE A 111 -13.05 0.13 -6.32
N TYR A 112 -11.82 0.42 -6.72
CA TYR A 112 -11.48 1.57 -7.55
C TYR A 112 -10.96 1.04 -8.90
N PRO A 113 -11.73 1.22 -9.99
CA PRO A 113 -11.35 0.72 -11.32
C PRO A 113 -10.18 1.47 -11.94
#